data_8334c894385415e246474bcc2c8b02c5
#
_entry.id   8334c894385415e246474bcc2c8b02c5
#
_cell.length_a   1.000
_cell.length_b   1.000
_cell.length_c   1.000
_cell.angle_alpha   90.00
_cell.angle_beta   90.00
_cell.angle_gamma   90.00
#
_symmetry.space_group_name_H-M   'P 1'
#
loop_
_entity.id
_entity.type
_entity.pdbx_description
1 polymer ?
#
loop_
_entity_poly.entity_id
_entity_poly.type
_entity_poly.pdbx_seq_one_letter_code
_entity_poly.pdbx_strand_id
1 'polypeptide(L)'
;TDDLVAAYETVDGSPIDPENPYENRDPRLAFTVVLPGSYILGHRFPSYLYPGGAFNHAGNRLKHLSTRKYRIQNEADLPPAGQSYINDIILRYADVLLSKAEAIIASGGNVSEAIAILNRIRTERDDVKISPLPLSLSRDEAREKLRHERRIELALEGRYWSDVKRWKIGKELYPMIIKDHEGSVIETKFPNGYLEYYDLLPIPDSERSLNPNLEQNPGW
;
A
#
# COMPACT_ATOMS: atom_id res chain seq x y z
N THR A 1 1.91 7.88 0.40
CA THR A 1 1.64 8.79 -0.74
C THR A 1 0.14 9.05 -0.82
N ASP A 2 -0.25 10.19 -1.37
CA ASP A 2 -1.67 10.57 -1.57
C ASP A 2 -2.38 9.53 -2.43
N ASP A 3 -1.68 8.97 -3.40
CA ASP A 3 -2.13 7.91 -4.27
C ASP A 3 -2.55 6.63 -3.50
N LEU A 4 -1.81 6.23 -2.47
CA LEU A 4 -2.22 5.11 -1.60
C LEU A 4 -3.47 5.48 -0.79
N VAL A 5 -3.53 6.69 -0.25
CA VAL A 5 -4.69 7.16 0.53
C VAL A 5 -5.94 7.23 -0.35
N ALA A 6 -5.79 7.75 -1.57
CA ALA A 6 -6.88 7.81 -2.54
C ALA A 6 -7.37 6.43 -2.99
N ALA A 7 -6.51 5.42 -2.95
CA ALA A 7 -6.88 4.06 -3.33
C ALA A 7 -7.88 3.40 -2.37
N TYR A 8 -7.95 3.81 -1.11
CA TYR A 8 -8.97 3.28 -0.20
C TYR A 8 -10.35 3.83 -0.58
N GLU A 9 -11.30 2.96 -0.82
CA GLU A 9 -12.68 3.31 -1.20
C GLU A 9 -13.47 3.89 -0.01
N THR A 10 -14.67 4.39 -0.24
CA THR A 10 -15.66 4.63 0.82
C THR A 10 -16.34 3.31 1.22
N VAL A 11 -16.88 3.24 2.43
CA VAL A 11 -17.54 2.03 2.96
C VAL A 11 -18.72 1.60 2.08
N ASP A 12 -19.45 2.56 1.55
CA ASP A 12 -20.66 2.35 0.76
C ASP A 12 -20.46 2.46 -0.76
N GLY A 13 -19.21 2.71 -1.21
CA GLY A 13 -18.89 2.89 -2.63
C GLY A 13 -19.26 4.27 -3.19
N SER A 14 -19.65 5.23 -2.36
CA SER A 14 -19.89 6.62 -2.76
C SER A 14 -18.55 7.31 -3.16
N PRO A 15 -18.59 8.41 -3.92
CA PRO A 15 -17.41 9.24 -4.14
C PRO A 15 -16.84 9.78 -2.82
N ILE A 16 -15.52 9.95 -2.77
CA ILE A 16 -14.85 10.57 -1.62
C ILE A 16 -15.28 12.03 -1.53
N ASP A 17 -15.74 12.46 -0.35
CA ASP A 17 -16.06 13.85 -0.07
C ASP A 17 -14.77 14.68 0.00
N PRO A 18 -14.57 15.67 -0.89
CA PRO A 18 -13.35 16.49 -0.88
C PRO A 18 -13.24 17.41 0.35
N GLU A 19 -14.34 17.73 1.01
CA GLU A 19 -14.35 18.53 2.23
C GLU A 19 -14.03 17.69 3.46
N ASN A 20 -14.39 16.39 3.43
CA ASN A 20 -14.17 15.42 4.50
C ASN A 20 -13.48 14.17 3.99
N PRO A 21 -12.24 14.25 3.47
CA PRO A 21 -11.61 13.19 2.67
C PRO A 21 -11.25 11.93 3.45
N TYR A 22 -11.43 11.92 4.76
CA TYR A 22 -11.13 10.78 5.64
C TYR A 22 -12.37 10.16 6.28
N GLU A 23 -13.56 10.76 6.08
CA GLU A 23 -14.82 10.22 6.58
C GLU A 23 -15.38 9.16 5.65
N ASN A 24 -16.14 8.22 6.20
CA ASN A 24 -16.79 7.12 5.49
C ASN A 24 -15.83 6.29 4.61
N ARG A 25 -14.56 6.18 5.01
CA ARG A 25 -13.53 5.46 4.25
C ARG A 25 -13.40 4.01 4.73
N ASP A 26 -12.91 3.17 3.84
CA ASP A 26 -12.47 1.81 4.17
C ASP A 26 -11.66 1.83 5.49
N PRO A 27 -12.06 1.08 6.51
CA PRO A 27 -11.39 1.08 7.83
C PRO A 27 -9.90 0.77 7.76
N ARG A 28 -9.45 0.03 6.74
CA ARG A 28 -8.04 -0.29 6.53
C ARG A 28 -7.17 0.94 6.28
N LEU A 29 -7.76 2.03 5.81
CA LEU A 29 -7.05 3.31 5.69
C LEU A 29 -6.52 3.76 7.07
N ALA A 30 -7.40 3.76 8.08
CA ALA A 30 -7.04 4.17 9.43
C ALA A 30 -6.08 3.18 10.13
N PHE A 31 -6.05 1.90 9.70
CA PHE A 31 -5.07 0.93 10.18
C PHE A 31 -3.70 1.06 9.50
N THR A 32 -3.66 1.63 8.31
CA THR A 32 -2.45 1.74 7.50
C THR A 32 -1.70 3.06 7.75
N VAL A 33 -2.43 4.17 7.87
CA VAL A 33 -1.87 5.51 8.05
C VAL A 33 -2.48 6.22 9.26
N VAL A 34 -1.70 7.13 9.83
CA VAL A 34 -2.16 8.00 10.93
C VAL A 34 -2.97 9.13 10.31
N LEU A 35 -4.27 9.10 10.51
CA LEU A 35 -5.18 10.12 10.00
C LEU A 35 -5.21 11.36 10.92
N PRO A 36 -5.49 12.55 10.35
CA PRO A 36 -5.71 13.76 11.14
C PRO A 36 -6.74 13.54 12.24
N GLY A 37 -6.46 14.00 13.45
CA GLY A 37 -7.33 13.84 14.61
C GLY A 37 -7.26 12.50 15.33
N SER A 38 -6.58 11.47 14.77
CA SER A 38 -6.39 10.18 15.42
C SER A 38 -5.34 10.26 16.54
N TYR A 39 -5.35 9.25 17.43
CA TYR A 39 -4.37 9.12 18.50
C TYR A 39 -3.33 8.07 18.16
N ILE A 40 -2.08 8.34 18.54
CA ILE A 40 -0.98 7.39 18.54
C ILE A 40 -0.03 7.73 19.70
N LEU A 41 0.40 6.73 20.47
CA LEU A 41 1.25 6.90 21.65
C LEU A 41 0.69 7.94 22.64
N GLY A 42 -0.63 7.94 22.87
CA GLY A 42 -1.28 8.90 23.76
C GLY A 42 -1.39 10.34 23.22
N HIS A 43 -0.80 10.64 22.08
CA HIS A 43 -0.85 11.98 21.47
C HIS A 43 -1.86 12.04 20.32
N ARG A 44 -2.66 13.10 20.31
CA ARG A 44 -3.54 13.39 19.18
C ARG A 44 -2.70 13.88 17.99
N PHE A 45 -2.88 13.27 16.84
CA PHE A 45 -2.27 13.72 15.59
C PHE A 45 -3.09 14.91 15.05
N PRO A 46 -2.62 16.17 15.20
CA PRO A 46 -3.52 17.31 15.14
C PRO A 46 -3.91 17.70 13.72
N SER A 47 -3.03 17.58 12.77
CA SER A 47 -3.29 17.90 11.37
C SER A 47 -2.02 17.60 10.56
N TYR A 48 -2.05 17.84 9.26
CA TYR A 48 -0.90 17.72 8.35
C TYR A 48 0.29 18.59 8.75
N LEU A 49 0.01 19.70 9.42
CA LEU A 49 1.01 20.69 9.79
C LEU A 49 1.39 20.44 11.23
N TYR A 50 2.52 19.77 11.42
CA TYR A 50 3.04 19.70 12.76
C TYR A 50 4.48 20.22 12.85
N PRO A 51 4.67 21.54 12.92
CA PRO A 51 5.92 22.07 13.41
C PRO A 51 5.96 21.91 14.93
N GLY A 52 6.70 20.93 15.44
CA GLY A 52 6.93 20.78 16.87
C GLY A 52 6.16 19.69 17.61
N GLY A 53 5.47 18.78 16.93
CA GLY A 53 4.81 17.64 17.56
C GLY A 53 5.70 16.44 17.82
N ALA A 54 5.20 15.49 18.61
CA ALA A 54 5.89 14.25 19.01
C ALA A 54 6.40 13.39 17.82
N PHE A 55 5.95 13.68 16.61
CA PHE A 55 6.33 12.99 15.38
C PHE A 55 7.28 13.81 14.49
N ASN A 56 7.75 14.95 14.96
CA ASN A 56 8.71 15.77 14.22
C ASN A 56 10.14 15.27 14.47
N HIS A 57 10.62 14.36 13.62
CA HIS A 57 12.01 13.96 13.67
C HIS A 57 12.91 15.01 13.02
N ALA A 58 13.82 15.61 13.82
CA ALA A 58 14.98 16.35 13.37
C ALA A 58 14.71 17.53 12.42
N GLY A 59 13.67 18.33 12.68
CA GLY A 59 13.41 19.55 11.91
C GLY A 59 12.80 19.33 10.53
N ASN A 60 12.62 18.09 10.08
CA ASN A 60 11.86 17.77 8.89
C ASN A 60 10.37 17.88 9.18
N ARG A 61 9.77 18.93 8.65
CA ARG A 61 8.32 19.10 8.67
C ARG A 61 7.71 18.02 7.81
N LEU A 62 7.20 16.96 8.44
CA LEU A 62 6.42 15.95 7.72
C LEU A 62 5.13 16.60 7.23
N LYS A 63 5.14 17.03 6.00
CA LYS A 63 3.98 17.63 5.33
C LYS A 63 3.00 16.57 4.77
N HIS A 64 3.14 15.31 5.17
CA HIS A 64 2.36 14.18 4.67
C HIS A 64 1.96 13.23 5.79
N LEU A 65 0.99 12.36 5.53
CA LEU A 65 0.52 11.36 6.49
C LEU A 65 1.63 10.36 6.84
N SER A 66 1.70 10.00 8.12
CA SER A 66 2.63 9.01 8.64
C SER A 66 2.05 7.60 8.56
N THR A 67 2.91 6.59 8.49
CA THR A 67 2.47 5.19 8.55
C THR A 67 2.01 4.84 9.96
N ARG A 68 0.92 4.07 10.08
CA ARG A 68 0.41 3.50 11.34
C ARG A 68 0.72 2.02 11.47
N LYS A 69 0.61 1.31 10.38
CA LYS A 69 0.95 -0.12 10.32
C LYS A 69 2.39 -0.35 10.78
N TYR A 70 2.64 -1.40 11.54
CA TYR A 70 3.93 -1.69 12.19
C TYR A 70 4.39 -0.64 13.21
N ARG A 71 3.46 0.10 13.80
CA ARG A 71 3.78 0.99 14.93
C ARG A 71 3.05 0.54 16.18
N ILE A 72 3.71 0.71 17.33
CA ILE A 72 3.08 0.58 18.63
C ILE A 72 2.12 1.75 18.78
N GLN A 73 0.90 1.45 19.20
CA GLN A 73 -0.19 2.44 19.26
C GLN A 73 -0.28 3.10 20.63
N ASN A 74 0.04 2.37 21.71
CA ASN A 74 -0.07 2.85 23.06
C ASN A 74 1.33 3.06 23.66
N GLU A 75 1.49 4.14 24.42
CA GLU A 75 2.75 4.45 25.10
C GLU A 75 3.14 3.38 26.13
N ALA A 76 2.13 2.81 26.83
CA ALA A 76 2.36 1.75 27.80
C ALA A 76 2.93 0.46 27.21
N ASP A 77 2.78 0.24 25.90
CA ASP A 77 3.29 -0.93 25.17
C ASP A 77 4.67 -0.70 24.56
N LEU A 78 5.28 0.47 24.82
CA LEU A 78 6.61 0.78 24.27
C LEU A 78 7.68 -0.12 24.88
N PRO A 79 8.49 -0.81 24.04
CA PRO A 79 9.63 -1.56 24.54
C PRO A 79 10.76 -0.63 24.99
N PRO A 80 11.77 -1.15 25.70
CA PRO A 80 12.99 -0.41 25.95
C PRO A 80 13.61 0.11 24.66
N ALA A 81 14.34 1.23 24.75
CA ALA A 81 14.96 1.84 23.61
C ALA A 81 15.83 0.85 22.80
N GLY A 82 15.67 0.86 21.49
CA GLY A 82 16.39 -0.04 20.57
C GLY A 82 15.77 -1.44 20.41
N GLN A 83 14.63 -1.71 21.04
CA GLN A 83 13.92 -2.98 20.90
C GLN A 83 12.58 -2.79 20.17
N SER A 84 12.02 -3.88 19.64
CA SER A 84 10.67 -3.91 19.07
C SER A 84 10.03 -5.28 19.36
N TYR A 85 8.74 -5.27 19.70
CA TYR A 85 7.92 -6.48 19.86
C TYR A 85 7.04 -6.73 18.63
N ILE A 86 7.13 -5.88 17.62
CA ILE A 86 6.35 -6.01 16.40
C ILE A 86 7.00 -7.06 15.52
N ASN A 87 6.23 -8.10 15.20
CA ASN A 87 6.67 -9.14 14.29
C ASN A 87 6.55 -8.66 12.83
N ASP A 88 7.56 -8.97 12.03
CA ASP A 88 7.47 -8.81 10.58
C ASP A 88 6.53 -9.86 9.99
N ILE A 89 5.57 -9.40 9.19
CA ILE A 89 4.63 -10.29 8.51
C ILE A 89 5.27 -10.77 7.21
N ILE A 90 5.75 -12.01 7.22
CA ILE A 90 6.32 -12.64 6.01
C ILE A 90 5.20 -13.10 5.07
N LEU A 91 4.15 -13.72 5.61
CA LEU A 91 2.98 -14.21 4.87
C LEU A 91 1.77 -14.24 5.81
N ARG A 92 0.59 -13.87 5.31
CA ARG A 92 -0.66 -13.97 6.05
C ARG A 92 -1.79 -14.51 5.17
N TYR A 93 -2.86 -14.96 5.79
CA TYR A 93 -3.93 -15.66 5.11
C TYR A 93 -4.60 -14.83 4.00
N ALA A 94 -4.71 -13.51 4.16
CA ALA A 94 -5.22 -12.64 3.10
C ALA A 94 -4.37 -12.69 1.82
N ASP A 95 -3.03 -12.78 1.92
CA ASP A 95 -2.15 -12.93 0.75
C ASP A 95 -2.42 -14.26 0.03
N VAL A 96 -2.65 -15.35 0.78
CA VAL A 96 -3.02 -16.67 0.21
C VAL A 96 -4.36 -16.58 -0.52
N LEU A 97 -5.37 -15.93 0.08
CA LEU A 97 -6.69 -15.76 -0.54
C LEU A 97 -6.60 -14.93 -1.83
N LEU A 98 -5.89 -13.82 -1.79
CA LEU A 98 -5.68 -12.95 -2.94
C LEU A 98 -4.91 -13.65 -4.06
N SER A 99 -3.90 -14.44 -3.71
CA SER A 99 -3.14 -15.26 -4.67
C SER A 99 -4.00 -16.36 -5.29
N LYS A 100 -4.90 -16.99 -4.50
CA LYS A 100 -5.89 -17.95 -5.02
C LYS A 100 -6.84 -17.28 -6.02
N ALA A 101 -7.40 -16.13 -5.67
CA ALA A 101 -8.30 -15.37 -6.56
C ALA A 101 -7.59 -14.98 -7.86
N GLU A 102 -6.35 -14.54 -7.77
CA GLU A 102 -5.53 -14.19 -8.94
C GLU A 102 -5.29 -15.42 -9.85
N ALA A 103 -4.94 -16.55 -9.27
CA ALA A 103 -4.73 -17.79 -10.01
C ALA A 103 -6.00 -18.22 -10.76
N ILE A 104 -7.18 -18.11 -10.14
CA ILE A 104 -8.48 -18.41 -10.79
C ILE A 104 -8.70 -17.49 -11.99
N ILE A 105 -8.48 -16.18 -11.83
CA ILE A 105 -8.66 -15.20 -12.92
C ILE A 105 -7.67 -15.47 -14.04
N ALA A 106 -6.40 -15.70 -13.72
CA ALA A 106 -5.32 -15.88 -14.69
C ALA A 106 -5.43 -17.19 -15.48
N SER A 107 -5.88 -18.28 -14.83
CA SER A 107 -6.04 -19.60 -15.48
C SER A 107 -7.28 -19.74 -16.34
N GLY A 108 -8.13 -18.73 -16.44
CA GLY A 108 -9.39 -18.82 -17.15
C GLY A 108 -10.54 -19.45 -16.32
N GLY A 109 -10.35 -19.62 -15.01
CA GLY A 109 -11.34 -20.21 -14.11
C GLY A 109 -12.58 -19.32 -13.87
N ASN A 110 -13.43 -19.74 -12.95
CA ASN A 110 -14.69 -19.05 -12.66
C ASN A 110 -14.46 -17.70 -11.96
N VAL A 111 -14.76 -16.61 -12.66
CA VAL A 111 -14.59 -15.23 -12.15
C VAL A 111 -15.43 -14.99 -10.90
N SER A 112 -16.67 -15.51 -10.84
CA SER A 112 -17.54 -15.33 -9.66
C SER A 112 -16.93 -15.96 -8.40
N GLU A 113 -16.20 -17.09 -8.51
CA GLU A 113 -15.47 -17.66 -7.38
C GLU A 113 -14.33 -16.74 -6.91
N ALA A 114 -13.58 -16.17 -7.84
CA ALA A 114 -12.53 -15.23 -7.49
C ALA A 114 -13.08 -13.98 -6.79
N ILE A 115 -14.19 -13.42 -7.29
CA ILE A 115 -14.86 -12.26 -6.66
C ILE A 115 -15.43 -12.63 -5.29
N ALA A 116 -15.96 -13.83 -5.10
CA ALA A 116 -16.42 -14.28 -3.79
C ALA A 116 -15.28 -14.31 -2.76
N ILE A 117 -14.05 -14.69 -3.17
CA ILE A 117 -12.87 -14.62 -2.31
C ILE A 117 -12.53 -13.17 -1.96
N LEU A 118 -12.59 -12.24 -2.91
CA LEU A 118 -12.36 -10.81 -2.63
C LEU A 118 -13.43 -10.28 -1.65
N ASN A 119 -14.69 -10.61 -1.88
CA ASN A 119 -15.80 -10.20 -1.01
C ASN A 119 -15.66 -10.73 0.41
N ARG A 120 -15.11 -11.93 0.57
CA ARG A 120 -14.78 -12.45 1.88
C ARG A 120 -13.82 -11.55 2.65
N ILE A 121 -12.78 -11.02 2.00
CA ILE A 121 -11.84 -10.06 2.61
C ILE A 121 -12.55 -8.74 2.96
N ARG A 122 -13.48 -8.31 2.11
CA ARG A 122 -14.18 -7.03 2.21
C ARG A 122 -15.30 -7.02 3.26
N THR A 123 -15.93 -8.16 3.52
CA THR A 123 -17.21 -8.18 4.26
C THR A 123 -17.23 -9.10 5.48
N GLU A 124 -16.37 -10.13 5.56
CA GLU A 124 -16.46 -11.14 6.63
C GLU A 124 -15.65 -10.79 7.89
N ARG A 125 -14.75 -9.84 7.81
CA ARG A 125 -13.98 -9.40 8.98
C ARG A 125 -14.82 -8.45 9.85
N ASP A 126 -14.68 -8.55 11.16
CA ASP A 126 -15.42 -7.68 12.08
C ASP A 126 -14.98 -6.22 12.00
N ASP A 127 -13.70 -6.00 11.72
CA ASP A 127 -13.06 -4.70 11.64
C ASP A 127 -13.03 -4.09 10.22
N VAL A 128 -13.47 -4.83 9.20
CA VAL A 128 -13.53 -4.38 7.80
C VAL A 128 -14.87 -4.75 7.19
N LYS A 129 -15.72 -3.75 7.02
CA LYS A 129 -17.04 -3.89 6.41
C LYS A 129 -17.17 -2.85 5.32
N ILE A 130 -16.94 -3.24 4.08
CA ILE A 130 -17.10 -2.37 2.90
C ILE A 130 -17.98 -3.05 1.87
N SER A 131 -18.54 -2.28 0.96
CA SER A 131 -19.44 -2.78 -0.08
C SER A 131 -18.84 -3.96 -0.86
N PRO A 132 -19.60 -5.05 -1.04
CA PRO A 132 -19.12 -6.17 -1.83
C PRO A 132 -19.04 -5.83 -3.31
N LEU A 133 -18.12 -6.48 -4.02
CA LEU A 133 -18.02 -6.39 -5.47
C LEU A 133 -19.11 -7.23 -6.15
N PRO A 134 -19.67 -6.80 -7.28
CA PRO A 134 -20.63 -7.58 -8.06
C PRO A 134 -20.01 -8.89 -8.55
N LEU A 135 -20.73 -10.02 -8.39
CA LEU A 135 -20.27 -11.32 -8.88
C LEU A 135 -20.26 -11.44 -10.42
N SER A 136 -20.92 -10.49 -11.11
CA SER A 136 -21.07 -10.45 -12.57
C SER A 136 -19.97 -9.69 -13.30
N LEU A 137 -18.88 -9.33 -12.64
CA LEU A 137 -17.76 -8.66 -13.28
C LEU A 137 -17.16 -9.50 -14.40
N SER A 138 -16.74 -8.85 -15.48
CA SER A 138 -15.91 -9.47 -16.50
C SER A 138 -14.55 -9.87 -15.92
N ARG A 139 -13.81 -10.72 -16.63
CA ARG A 139 -12.48 -11.17 -16.20
C ARG A 139 -11.49 -10.01 -16.05
N ASP A 140 -11.55 -9.04 -16.94
CA ASP A 140 -10.64 -7.89 -16.92
C ASP A 140 -10.99 -6.94 -15.76
N GLU A 141 -12.28 -6.66 -15.54
CA GLU A 141 -12.72 -5.91 -14.36
C GLU A 141 -12.34 -6.62 -13.05
N ALA A 142 -12.53 -7.94 -12.99
CA ALA A 142 -12.14 -8.74 -11.83
C ALA A 142 -10.63 -8.68 -11.58
N ARG A 143 -9.79 -8.66 -12.64
CA ARG A 143 -8.33 -8.50 -12.53
C ARG A 143 -7.98 -7.15 -11.93
N GLU A 144 -8.59 -6.08 -12.40
CA GLU A 144 -8.35 -4.73 -11.86
C GLU A 144 -8.80 -4.61 -10.39
N LYS A 145 -9.97 -5.16 -10.05
CA LYS A 145 -10.46 -5.19 -8.66
C LYS A 145 -9.56 -6.04 -7.76
N LEU A 146 -9.02 -7.15 -8.24
CA LEU A 146 -8.04 -7.96 -7.52
C LEU A 146 -6.74 -7.17 -7.25
N ARG A 147 -6.18 -6.52 -8.27
CA ARG A 147 -4.96 -5.72 -8.15
C ARG A 147 -5.14 -4.59 -7.15
N HIS A 148 -6.29 -3.94 -7.21
CA HIS A 148 -6.68 -2.90 -6.28
C HIS A 148 -6.78 -3.45 -4.84
N GLU A 149 -7.51 -4.55 -4.65
CA GLU A 149 -7.67 -5.19 -3.33
C GLU A 149 -6.33 -5.65 -2.74
N ARG A 150 -5.44 -6.25 -3.55
CA ARG A 150 -4.07 -6.60 -3.12
C ARG A 150 -3.29 -5.37 -2.67
N ARG A 151 -3.39 -4.27 -3.41
CA ARG A 151 -2.67 -3.04 -3.09
C ARG A 151 -3.07 -2.47 -1.72
N ILE A 152 -4.37 -2.39 -1.42
CA ILE A 152 -4.86 -1.81 -0.17
C ILE A 152 -4.75 -2.78 1.00
N GLU A 153 -5.06 -4.06 0.80
CA GLU A 153 -4.99 -5.07 1.86
C GLU A 153 -3.55 -5.33 2.32
N LEU A 154 -2.61 -5.46 1.39
CA LEU A 154 -1.20 -5.75 1.66
C LEU A 154 -0.32 -4.49 1.70
N ALA A 155 -0.94 -3.32 1.85
CA ALA A 155 -0.21 -2.05 1.93
C ALA A 155 0.87 -2.10 3.02
N LEU A 156 2.08 -1.63 2.70
CA LEU A 156 3.27 -1.59 3.56
C LEU A 156 3.83 -2.96 3.99
N GLU A 157 3.39 -4.07 3.37
CA GLU A 157 3.90 -5.43 3.64
C GLU A 157 4.99 -5.87 2.64
N GLY A 158 5.58 -4.94 1.89
CA GLY A 158 6.65 -5.23 0.94
C GLY A 158 6.21 -5.94 -0.35
N ARG A 159 4.89 -6.15 -0.56
CA ARG A 159 4.38 -6.95 -1.70
C ARG A 159 4.23 -6.14 -2.98
N TYR A 160 3.84 -4.88 -2.87
CA TYR A 160 3.41 -4.09 -4.02
C TYR A 160 4.48 -3.91 -5.10
N TRP A 161 5.76 -3.74 -4.73
CA TRP A 161 6.84 -3.64 -5.72
C TRP A 161 6.98 -4.90 -6.58
N SER A 162 6.88 -6.07 -5.96
CA SER A 162 6.89 -7.36 -6.68
C SER A 162 5.66 -7.51 -7.57
N ASP A 163 4.49 -7.07 -7.10
CA ASP A 163 3.24 -7.08 -7.87
C ASP A 163 3.35 -6.15 -9.10
N VAL A 164 3.87 -4.93 -8.93
CA VAL A 164 4.09 -3.97 -10.04
C VAL A 164 4.96 -4.58 -11.13
N LYS A 165 6.06 -5.24 -10.76
CA LYS A 165 6.97 -5.86 -11.71
C LYS A 165 6.33 -7.05 -12.45
N ARG A 166 5.73 -7.99 -11.72
CA ARG A 166 5.13 -9.19 -12.32
C ARG A 166 3.88 -8.88 -13.15
N TRP A 167 3.15 -7.82 -12.83
CA TRP A 167 2.02 -7.33 -13.63
C TRP A 167 2.45 -6.42 -14.76
N LYS A 168 3.71 -5.96 -14.78
CA LYS A 168 4.29 -5.05 -15.77
C LYS A 168 3.55 -3.71 -15.88
N ILE A 169 3.04 -3.22 -14.75
CA ILE A 169 2.28 -1.96 -14.66
C ILE A 169 3.14 -0.76 -14.23
N GLY A 170 4.45 -0.92 -14.15
CA GLY A 170 5.34 0.15 -13.73
C GLY A 170 5.23 1.42 -14.57
N LYS A 171 5.07 1.28 -15.89
CA LYS A 171 4.90 2.44 -16.80
C LYS A 171 3.62 3.24 -16.53
N GLU A 172 2.58 2.61 -15.98
CA GLU A 172 1.29 3.25 -15.67
C GLU A 172 1.34 4.00 -14.35
N LEU A 173 2.24 3.59 -13.43
CA LEU A 173 2.32 4.10 -12.07
C LEU A 173 3.37 5.20 -11.90
N TYR A 174 4.34 5.29 -12.77
CA TYR A 174 5.48 6.22 -12.64
C TYR A 174 5.59 7.17 -13.83
N PRO A 175 6.03 8.42 -13.61
CA PRO A 175 6.57 8.97 -12.35
C PRO A 175 5.50 9.11 -11.27
N MET A 176 5.84 8.79 -10.01
CA MET A 176 4.95 9.01 -8.87
C MET A 176 5.25 10.36 -8.23
N ILE A 177 4.26 11.22 -8.21
CA ILE A 177 4.36 12.56 -7.62
C ILE A 177 3.88 12.49 -6.17
N ILE A 178 4.73 12.94 -5.25
CA ILE A 178 4.40 13.07 -3.83
C ILE A 178 4.12 14.54 -3.56
N LYS A 179 2.93 14.83 -3.07
CA LYS A 179 2.48 16.18 -2.75
C LYS A 179 2.32 16.36 -1.25
N ASP A 180 2.40 17.60 -0.79
CA ASP A 180 1.95 17.97 0.54
C ASP A 180 0.43 18.20 0.57
N HIS A 181 -0.10 18.54 1.75
CA HIS A 181 -1.53 18.79 1.96
C HIS A 181 -2.04 20.04 1.23
N GLU A 182 -1.15 20.93 0.78
CA GLU A 182 -1.48 22.12 -0.01
C GLU A 182 -1.41 21.84 -1.52
N GLY A 183 -1.07 20.59 -1.90
CA GLY A 183 -0.92 20.17 -3.28
C GLY A 183 0.44 20.50 -3.91
N SER A 184 1.37 21.07 -3.14
CA SER A 184 2.74 21.36 -3.61
C SER A 184 3.54 20.08 -3.73
N VAL A 185 4.32 19.96 -4.82
CA VAL A 185 5.17 18.77 -5.03
C VAL A 185 6.34 18.78 -4.06
N ILE A 186 6.43 17.73 -3.23
CA ILE A 186 7.56 17.48 -2.31
C ILE A 186 8.66 16.70 -3.02
N GLU A 187 8.26 15.66 -3.76
CA GLU A 187 9.18 14.73 -4.40
C GLU A 187 8.52 14.08 -5.62
N THR A 188 9.35 13.77 -6.61
CA THR A 188 8.94 12.91 -7.74
C THR A 188 9.81 11.66 -7.74
N LYS A 189 9.19 10.51 -7.51
CA LYS A 189 9.86 9.21 -7.61
C LYS A 189 9.91 8.77 -9.07
N PHE A 190 11.06 8.28 -9.50
CA PHE A 190 11.31 7.90 -10.90
C PHE A 190 10.94 9.03 -11.88
N PRO A 191 11.61 10.20 -11.80
CA PRO A 191 11.25 11.38 -12.61
C PRO A 191 11.34 11.13 -14.11
N ASN A 192 12.15 10.16 -14.54
CA ASN A 192 12.30 9.72 -15.93
C ASN A 192 11.31 8.62 -16.33
N GLY A 193 10.30 8.35 -15.49
CA GLY A 193 9.37 7.25 -15.68
C GLY A 193 9.95 5.89 -15.29
N TYR A 194 9.19 4.85 -15.55
CA TYR A 194 9.57 3.46 -15.28
C TYR A 194 10.20 2.88 -16.56
N LEU A 195 11.43 2.43 -16.46
CA LEU A 195 12.15 1.80 -17.56
C LEU A 195 12.01 0.26 -17.45
N GLU A 196 11.89 -0.42 -18.59
CA GLU A 196 11.62 -1.87 -18.62
C GLU A 196 12.66 -2.70 -17.87
N TYR A 197 13.91 -2.27 -17.85
CA TYR A 197 14.98 -2.96 -17.15
C TYR A 197 14.83 -2.89 -15.61
N TYR A 198 13.95 -2.02 -15.06
CA TYR A 198 13.64 -2.02 -13.63
C TYR A 198 12.87 -3.27 -13.17
N ASP A 199 12.31 -4.05 -14.09
CA ASP A 199 11.71 -5.35 -13.78
C ASP A 199 12.74 -6.34 -13.23
N LEU A 200 14.00 -6.21 -13.61
CA LEU A 200 15.12 -6.95 -13.07
C LEU A 200 16.05 -6.00 -12.30
N LEU A 201 16.49 -6.40 -11.11
CA LEU A 201 17.48 -5.62 -10.38
C LEU A 201 18.87 -5.80 -11.00
N PRO A 202 19.75 -4.77 -10.92
CA PRO A 202 21.13 -4.94 -11.35
C PRO A 202 21.83 -5.99 -10.49
N ILE A 203 22.69 -6.79 -11.12
CA ILE A 203 23.60 -7.67 -10.41
C ILE A 203 24.70 -6.79 -9.81
N PRO A 204 25.00 -6.88 -8.49
CA PRO A 204 26.02 -6.06 -7.85
C PRO A 204 27.39 -6.25 -8.53
N ASP A 205 28.11 -5.14 -8.72
CA ASP A 205 29.44 -5.19 -9.35
C ASP A 205 30.45 -6.03 -8.55
N SER A 206 30.29 -6.12 -7.23
CA SER A 206 31.04 -7.03 -6.38
C SER A 206 30.91 -8.49 -6.83
N GLU A 207 29.71 -8.95 -7.16
CA GLU A 207 29.45 -10.33 -7.61
C GLU A 207 30.02 -10.57 -9.01
N ARG A 208 29.85 -9.59 -9.89
CA ARG A 208 30.37 -9.66 -11.26
C ARG A 208 31.91 -9.68 -11.28
N SER A 209 32.52 -8.95 -10.37
CA SER A 209 33.99 -8.95 -10.24
C SER A 209 34.57 -10.30 -9.77
N LEU A 210 33.79 -11.05 -8.99
CA LEU A 210 34.19 -12.40 -8.53
C LEU A 210 33.91 -13.49 -9.57
N ASN A 211 32.97 -13.26 -10.49
CA ASN A 211 32.59 -14.18 -11.54
C ASN A 211 32.56 -13.51 -12.91
N PRO A 212 33.67 -13.60 -13.69
CA PRO A 212 33.74 -12.96 -15.00
C PRO A 212 32.73 -13.46 -16.03
N ASN A 213 32.09 -14.62 -15.79
CA ASN A 213 31.07 -15.18 -16.66
C ASN A 213 29.65 -14.66 -16.30
N LEU A 214 29.53 -13.84 -15.27
CA LEU A 214 28.26 -13.28 -14.84
C LEU A 214 27.96 -11.98 -15.60
N GLU A 215 27.18 -12.09 -16.65
CA GLU A 215 26.73 -10.93 -17.42
C GLU A 215 25.67 -10.12 -16.66
N GLN A 216 25.66 -8.81 -16.86
CA GLN A 216 24.69 -7.92 -16.26
C GLN A 216 23.29 -8.14 -16.87
N ASN A 217 22.25 -7.90 -16.09
CA ASN A 217 20.89 -7.88 -16.61
C ASN A 217 20.75 -6.82 -17.71
N PRO A 218 19.96 -7.08 -18.76
CA PRO A 218 19.81 -6.14 -19.88
C PRO A 218 19.36 -4.74 -19.44
N GLY A 219 20.06 -3.72 -19.93
CA GLY A 219 19.75 -2.31 -19.66
C GLY A 219 20.49 -1.68 -18.49
N TRP A 220 21.25 -2.46 -17.70
CA TRP A 220 22.07 -1.99 -16.59
C TRP A 220 23.56 -1.84 -16.98
#